data_b4c39a59c7a89ca4c66d4a60a62af474
#
_entry.id   b4c39a59c7a89ca4c66d4a60a62af474
#
_cell.length_a   1.000
_cell.length_b   1.000
_cell.length_c   1.000
_cell.angle_alpha   90.00
_cell.angle_beta   90.00
_cell.angle_gamma   90.00
#
_symmetry.space_group_name_H-M   'P 1'
#
loop_
_entity.id
_entity.type
_entity.pdbx_description
1 polymer ?
#
loop_
_entity_poly.entity_id
_entity_poly.type
_entity_poly.pdbx_seq_one_letter_code
_entity_poly.pdbx_strand_id
1 'polypeptide(L)'
;MTVEPPAEPRSPAREAILTAATRLFGERGYTGTSMRDLARAVGILPGSLYAHIESKEALLLEIIEGGVDRFNAAVDDIEAGGHAPEAALREAIRRHLAIVADNPQRTLIVFHQWRFLGGAHRQRLLDKRRRYEEFFLRTVRAGMAGGAFTPDLNARVTVLSILGALNWTPEWFSPTGRATPDEIARDIADGLLRGILPATVPARS
;
A
#
# COMPACT_ATOMS: atom_id res chain seq x y z
N MET A 1 7.49 -26.04 7.60
CA MET A 1 6.72 -24.81 7.86
C MET A 1 7.22 -24.25 9.18
N THR A 2 8.15 -23.30 9.12
CA THR A 2 8.65 -22.61 10.31
C THR A 2 7.69 -21.45 10.56
N VAL A 3 6.85 -21.58 11.58
CA VAL A 3 5.99 -20.50 12.05
C VAL A 3 6.90 -19.44 12.67
N GLU A 4 6.98 -18.27 12.05
CA GLU A 4 7.67 -17.12 12.61
C GLU A 4 6.99 -16.76 13.96
N PRO A 5 7.73 -16.61 15.06
CA PRO A 5 7.12 -16.28 16.34
C PRO A 5 6.40 -14.92 16.24
N PRO A 6 5.30 -14.72 16.99
CA PRO A 6 4.60 -13.43 17.03
C PRO A 6 5.59 -12.34 17.47
N ALA A 7 5.58 -11.23 16.72
CA ALA A 7 6.46 -10.09 17.00
C ALA A 7 6.24 -9.63 18.45
N GLU A 8 7.31 -9.55 19.24
CA GLU A 8 7.25 -9.02 20.60
C GLU A 8 6.65 -7.60 20.61
N PRO A 9 5.88 -7.23 21.63
CA PRO A 9 5.29 -5.89 21.71
C PRO A 9 6.42 -4.86 21.73
N ARG A 10 6.35 -3.90 20.82
CA ARG A 10 7.34 -2.85 20.66
C ARG A 10 7.43 -2.01 21.94
N SER A 11 8.66 -1.71 22.37
CA SER A 11 8.83 -0.78 23.50
C SER A 11 8.29 0.62 23.13
N PRO A 12 7.73 1.39 24.08
CA PRO A 12 7.25 2.76 23.81
C PRO A 12 8.30 3.66 23.16
N ALA A 13 9.57 3.49 23.51
CA ALA A 13 10.69 4.22 22.91
C ALA A 13 10.87 3.88 21.42
N ARG A 14 10.78 2.59 21.06
CA ARG A 14 10.87 2.15 19.66
C ARG A 14 9.73 2.68 18.83
N GLU A 15 8.52 2.72 19.38
CA GLU A 15 7.35 3.25 18.68
C GLU A 15 7.46 4.76 18.45
N ALA A 16 7.96 5.52 19.43
CA ALA A 16 8.24 6.94 19.27
C ALA A 16 9.29 7.20 18.18
N ILE A 17 10.34 6.37 18.11
CA ILE A 17 11.37 6.45 17.07
C ILE A 17 10.78 6.16 15.69
N LEU A 18 9.95 5.12 15.57
CA LEU A 18 9.31 4.74 14.30
C LEU A 18 8.35 5.83 13.80
N THR A 19 7.60 6.44 14.71
CA THR A 19 6.71 7.58 14.42
C THR A 19 7.51 8.79 13.93
N ALA A 20 8.60 9.15 14.62
CA ALA A 20 9.49 10.24 14.21
C ALA A 20 10.15 9.95 12.86
N ALA A 21 10.58 8.70 12.62
CA ALA A 21 11.16 8.29 11.35
C ALA A 21 10.15 8.40 10.20
N THR A 22 8.93 7.92 10.41
CA THR A 22 7.85 8.02 9.41
C THR A 22 7.60 9.48 9.03
N ARG A 23 7.49 10.37 10.02
CA ARG A 23 7.32 11.80 9.77
C ARG A 23 8.50 12.41 9.00
N LEU A 24 9.74 12.22 9.49
CA LEU A 24 10.93 12.82 8.88
C LEU A 24 11.24 12.26 7.49
N PHE A 25 11.05 10.96 7.27
CA PHE A 25 11.22 10.36 5.95
C PHE A 25 10.13 10.84 4.97
N GLY A 26 8.91 11.09 5.45
CA GLY A 26 7.84 11.68 4.65
C GLY A 26 8.12 13.13 4.27
N GLU A 27 8.57 13.96 5.24
CA GLU A 27 8.81 15.39 5.02
C GLU A 27 10.10 15.70 4.24
N ARG A 28 11.19 14.97 4.49
CA ARG A 28 12.54 15.31 4.01
C ARG A 28 13.16 14.23 3.12
N GLY A 29 12.46 13.12 2.94
CA GLY A 29 12.97 11.93 2.29
C GLY A 29 13.96 11.14 3.17
N TYR A 30 14.18 9.89 2.78
CA TYR A 30 15.13 9.01 3.47
C TYR A 30 16.56 9.57 3.47
N THR A 31 17.04 10.04 2.32
CA THR A 31 18.40 10.59 2.19
C THR A 31 18.58 11.91 2.94
N GLY A 32 17.54 12.72 3.01
CA GLY A 32 17.55 14.03 3.71
C GLY A 32 17.41 13.93 5.23
N THR A 33 17.29 12.73 5.81
CA THR A 33 17.14 12.51 7.24
C THR A 33 18.34 11.77 7.81
N SER A 34 18.97 12.32 8.83
CA SER A 34 20.09 11.67 9.53
C SER A 34 19.64 10.99 10.84
N MET A 35 20.48 10.08 11.37
CA MET A 35 20.27 9.48 12.68
C MET A 35 20.26 10.52 13.81
N ARG A 36 21.01 11.62 13.66
CA ARG A 36 20.99 12.73 14.62
C ARG A 36 19.67 13.48 14.60
N ASP A 37 19.04 13.63 13.42
CA ASP A 37 17.72 14.26 13.30
C ASP A 37 16.65 13.41 13.98
N LEU A 38 16.72 12.08 13.83
CA LEU A 38 15.84 11.14 14.51
C LEU A 38 16.00 11.23 16.04
N ALA A 39 17.24 11.18 16.53
CA ALA A 39 17.51 11.30 17.98
C ALA A 39 16.98 12.62 18.57
N ARG A 40 17.21 13.73 17.86
CA ARG A 40 16.69 15.04 18.24
C ARG A 40 15.16 15.07 18.25
N ALA A 41 14.51 14.44 17.26
CA ALA A 41 13.06 14.43 17.16
C ALA A 41 12.37 13.66 18.30
N VAL A 42 13.03 12.66 18.87
CA VAL A 42 12.51 11.88 20.02
C VAL A 42 13.11 12.32 21.38
N GLY A 43 13.98 13.34 21.40
CA GLY A 43 14.53 13.90 22.63
C GLY A 43 15.57 13.02 23.33
N ILE A 44 16.30 12.17 22.59
CA ILE A 44 17.35 11.31 23.15
C ILE A 44 18.72 11.62 22.56
N LEU A 45 19.79 11.15 23.24
CA LEU A 45 21.13 11.25 22.68
C LEU A 45 21.30 10.33 21.46
N PRO A 46 22.10 10.73 20.44
CA PRO A 46 22.32 9.90 19.26
C PRO A 46 22.84 8.48 19.57
N GLY A 47 23.70 8.34 20.61
CA GLY A 47 24.19 7.04 21.07
C GLY A 47 23.09 6.13 21.62
N SER A 48 22.11 6.71 22.34
CA SER A 48 20.98 5.96 22.90
C SER A 48 20.02 5.43 21.84
N LEU A 49 19.97 6.07 20.65
CA LEU A 49 19.15 5.61 19.54
C LEU A 49 19.54 4.21 19.08
N TYR A 50 20.84 3.92 19.04
CA TYR A 50 21.37 2.61 18.62
C TYR A 50 21.08 1.46 19.61
N ALA A 51 20.64 1.76 20.83
CA ALA A 51 20.12 0.74 21.75
C ALA A 51 18.72 0.21 21.33
N HIS A 52 18.02 0.96 20.49
CA HIS A 52 16.65 0.64 20.06
C HIS A 52 16.55 0.22 18.59
N ILE A 53 17.49 0.64 17.74
CA ILE A 53 17.48 0.39 16.28
C ILE A 53 18.89 0.13 15.78
N GLU A 54 19.02 -0.81 14.84
CA GLU A 54 20.31 -1.17 14.24
C GLU A 54 20.83 -0.11 13.28
N SER A 55 19.94 0.40 12.41
CA SER A 55 20.32 1.33 11.35
C SER A 55 19.12 2.14 10.85
N LYS A 56 19.41 3.19 10.09
CA LYS A 56 18.38 3.96 9.36
C LYS A 56 17.65 3.10 8.33
N GLU A 57 18.36 2.16 7.69
CA GLU A 57 17.78 1.23 6.72
C GLU A 57 16.82 0.25 7.41
N ALA A 58 17.14 -0.24 8.60
CA ALA A 58 16.25 -1.10 9.39
C ALA A 58 14.92 -0.39 9.72
N LEU A 59 14.97 0.90 10.08
CA LEU A 59 13.76 1.70 10.28
C LEU A 59 12.95 1.86 8.98
N LEU A 60 13.62 2.14 7.87
CA LEU A 60 12.96 2.26 6.58
C LEU A 60 12.28 0.94 6.19
N LEU A 61 12.98 -0.17 6.35
CA LEU A 61 12.45 -1.50 6.10
C LEU A 61 11.20 -1.76 6.93
N GLU A 62 11.23 -1.50 8.23
CA GLU A 62 10.10 -1.71 9.14
C GLU A 62 8.88 -0.86 8.75
N ILE A 63 9.10 0.40 8.38
CA ILE A 63 8.02 1.28 7.91
C ILE A 63 7.38 0.72 6.64
N ILE A 64 8.20 0.31 5.69
CA ILE A 64 7.72 -0.16 4.37
C ILE A 64 7.04 -1.52 4.51
N GLU A 65 7.66 -2.48 5.20
CA GLU A 65 7.07 -3.80 5.41
C GLU A 65 5.73 -3.71 6.12
N GLY A 66 5.66 -2.99 7.23
CA GLY A 66 4.40 -2.80 7.94
C GLY A 66 3.32 -2.08 7.11
N GLY A 67 3.73 -1.23 6.16
CA GLY A 67 2.79 -0.63 5.20
C GLY A 67 2.30 -1.65 4.17
N VAL A 68 3.22 -2.40 3.54
CA VAL A 68 2.85 -3.43 2.55
C VAL A 68 2.01 -4.55 3.18
N ASP A 69 2.31 -4.93 4.43
CA ASP A 69 1.53 -5.95 5.14
C ASP A 69 0.09 -5.52 5.38
N ARG A 70 -0.19 -4.22 5.62
CA ARG A 70 -1.56 -3.70 5.69
C ARG A 70 -2.32 -3.88 4.38
N PHE A 71 -1.69 -3.61 3.23
CA PHE A 71 -2.30 -3.83 1.93
C PHE A 71 -2.55 -5.31 1.65
N ASN A 72 -1.60 -6.19 2.00
CA ASN A 72 -1.78 -7.63 1.86
C ASN A 72 -2.90 -8.16 2.77
N ALA A 73 -2.95 -7.76 4.03
CA ALA A 73 -4.03 -8.15 4.95
C ALA A 73 -5.40 -7.74 4.41
N ALA A 74 -5.52 -6.54 3.83
CA ALA A 74 -6.76 -6.07 3.24
C ALA A 74 -7.25 -6.97 2.08
N VAL A 75 -6.35 -7.43 1.20
CA VAL A 75 -6.74 -8.31 0.09
C VAL A 75 -6.96 -9.75 0.56
N ASP A 76 -6.26 -10.22 1.58
CA ASP A 76 -6.50 -11.54 2.18
C ASP A 76 -7.93 -11.65 2.75
N ASP A 77 -8.39 -10.60 3.45
CA ASP A 77 -9.76 -10.54 3.97
C ASP A 77 -10.80 -10.53 2.84
N ILE A 78 -10.51 -9.85 1.71
CA ILE A 78 -11.41 -9.81 0.55
C ILE A 78 -11.48 -11.20 -0.09
N GLU A 79 -10.35 -11.90 -0.24
CA GLU A 79 -10.31 -13.27 -0.76
C GLU A 79 -11.11 -14.23 0.14
N ALA A 80 -10.95 -14.12 1.45
CA ALA A 80 -11.71 -14.93 2.42
C ALA A 80 -13.22 -14.66 2.35
N GLY A 81 -13.63 -13.44 1.96
CA GLY A 81 -15.04 -13.06 1.81
C GLY A 81 -15.74 -13.62 0.57
N GLY A 82 -15.00 -14.21 -0.39
CA GLY A 82 -15.59 -14.89 -1.57
C GLY A 82 -16.37 -13.96 -2.50
N HIS A 83 -15.99 -12.70 -2.61
CA HIS A 83 -16.67 -11.69 -3.43
C HIS A 83 -16.61 -12.01 -4.92
N ALA A 84 -17.68 -11.65 -5.65
CA ALA A 84 -17.65 -11.62 -7.11
C ALA A 84 -16.57 -10.65 -7.61
N PRO A 85 -15.95 -10.87 -8.79
CA PRO A 85 -14.77 -10.12 -9.25
C PRO A 85 -14.93 -8.60 -9.24
N GLU A 86 -16.05 -8.06 -9.67
CA GLU A 86 -16.30 -6.61 -9.64
C GLU A 86 -16.38 -6.09 -8.21
N ALA A 87 -17.10 -6.76 -7.33
CA ALA A 87 -17.22 -6.38 -5.93
C ALA A 87 -15.87 -6.48 -5.20
N ALA A 88 -15.06 -7.49 -5.52
CA ALA A 88 -13.69 -7.65 -4.98
C ALA A 88 -12.79 -6.48 -5.39
N LEU A 89 -12.82 -6.05 -6.66
CA LEU A 89 -12.05 -4.88 -7.11
C LEU A 89 -12.52 -3.59 -6.43
N ARG A 90 -13.81 -3.36 -6.34
CA ARG A 90 -14.38 -2.17 -5.67
C ARG A 90 -13.95 -2.11 -4.20
N GLU A 91 -14.04 -3.22 -3.50
CA GLU A 91 -13.64 -3.31 -2.11
C GLU A 91 -12.11 -3.15 -1.94
N ALA A 92 -11.31 -3.70 -2.85
CA ALA A 92 -9.85 -3.50 -2.84
C ALA A 92 -9.47 -2.04 -3.05
N ILE A 93 -10.12 -1.33 -3.97
CA ILE A 93 -9.92 0.10 -4.21
C ILE A 93 -10.32 0.89 -2.95
N ARG A 94 -11.47 0.60 -2.36
CA ARG A 94 -11.94 1.25 -1.14
C ARG A 94 -10.96 1.08 0.02
N ARG A 95 -10.51 -0.15 0.29
CA ARG A 95 -9.53 -0.44 1.35
C ARG A 95 -8.18 0.18 1.08
N HIS A 96 -7.75 0.21 -0.19
CA HIS A 96 -6.51 0.90 -0.56
C HIS A 96 -6.57 2.38 -0.18
N LEU A 97 -7.64 3.08 -0.55
CA LEU A 97 -7.83 4.50 -0.21
C LEU A 97 -7.95 4.74 1.30
N ALA A 98 -8.61 3.84 2.03
CA ALA A 98 -8.68 3.91 3.49
C ALA A 98 -7.27 3.82 4.13
N ILE A 99 -6.40 2.93 3.63
CA ILE A 99 -5.01 2.81 4.09
C ILE A 99 -4.20 4.07 3.77
N VAL A 100 -4.37 4.63 2.57
CA VAL A 100 -3.74 5.91 2.17
C VAL A 100 -4.20 7.04 3.09
N ALA A 101 -5.50 7.15 3.32
CA ALA A 101 -6.10 8.22 4.12
C ALA A 101 -5.69 8.17 5.60
N ASP A 102 -5.50 6.97 6.14
CA ASP A 102 -5.05 6.78 7.53
C ASP A 102 -3.65 7.36 7.78
N ASN A 103 -2.73 7.22 6.81
CA ASN A 103 -1.40 7.83 6.90
C ASN A 103 -0.79 8.06 5.50
N PRO A 104 -1.10 9.19 4.83
CA PRO A 104 -0.59 9.49 3.50
C PRO A 104 0.94 9.55 3.45
N GLN A 105 1.58 10.13 4.47
CA GLN A 105 3.05 10.24 4.53
C GLN A 105 3.73 8.87 4.59
N ARG A 106 3.19 7.94 5.39
CA ARG A 106 3.68 6.57 5.45
C ARG A 106 3.52 5.88 4.10
N THR A 107 2.40 6.09 3.43
CA THR A 107 2.11 5.49 2.14
C THR A 107 3.05 6.01 1.06
N LEU A 108 3.41 7.30 1.06
CA LEU A 108 4.46 7.85 0.18
C LEU A 108 5.80 7.16 0.39
N ILE A 109 6.20 6.90 1.65
CA ILE A 109 7.43 6.15 1.93
C ILE A 109 7.36 4.74 1.34
N VAL A 110 6.23 4.04 1.57
CA VAL A 110 6.00 2.67 1.08
C VAL A 110 6.10 2.59 -0.45
N PHE A 111 5.54 3.58 -1.17
CA PHE A 111 5.51 3.53 -2.64
C PHE A 111 6.79 4.05 -3.29
N HIS A 112 7.50 5.00 -2.69
CA HIS A 112 8.60 5.70 -3.36
C HIS A 112 9.99 5.44 -2.79
N GLN A 113 10.11 5.10 -1.49
CA GLN A 113 11.43 5.03 -0.85
C GLN A 113 12.01 3.60 -0.73
N TRP A 114 11.28 2.56 -1.14
CA TRP A 114 11.75 1.18 -1.13
C TRP A 114 13.02 0.96 -1.97
N ARG A 115 13.30 1.84 -2.92
CA ARG A 115 14.51 1.82 -3.77
C ARG A 115 15.81 1.97 -2.99
N PHE A 116 15.72 2.51 -1.77
CA PHE A 116 16.88 2.69 -0.89
C PHE A 116 17.21 1.44 -0.06
N LEU A 117 16.38 0.43 -0.12
CA LEU A 117 16.66 -0.88 0.49
C LEU A 117 17.57 -1.68 -0.43
N GLY A 118 18.58 -2.36 0.17
CA GLY A 118 19.53 -3.20 -0.54
C GLY A 118 19.29 -4.70 -0.36
N GLY A 119 19.99 -5.51 -1.17
CA GLY A 119 20.15 -6.95 -0.98
C GLY A 119 18.87 -7.74 -0.71
N ALA A 120 18.93 -8.60 0.32
CA ALA A 120 17.85 -9.50 0.71
C ALA A 120 16.57 -8.76 1.17
N HIS A 121 16.70 -7.58 1.79
CA HIS A 121 15.56 -6.75 2.22
C HIS A 121 14.70 -6.32 1.03
N ARG A 122 15.35 -5.86 -0.03
CA ARG A 122 14.66 -5.48 -1.27
C ARG A 122 13.94 -6.65 -1.91
N GLN A 123 14.57 -7.84 -1.96
CA GLN A 123 13.95 -9.02 -2.56
C GLN A 123 12.70 -9.45 -1.78
N ARG A 124 12.81 -9.55 -0.46
CA ARG A 124 11.67 -9.89 0.42
C ARG A 124 10.50 -8.91 0.25
N LEU A 125 10.80 -7.63 0.13
CA LEU A 125 9.78 -6.61 -0.10
C LEU A 125 9.12 -6.77 -1.47
N LEU A 126 9.89 -7.05 -2.53
CA LEU A 126 9.35 -7.27 -3.87
C LEU A 126 8.41 -8.48 -3.90
N ASP A 127 8.72 -9.54 -3.15
CA ASP A 127 7.85 -10.71 -3.05
C ASP A 127 6.52 -10.38 -2.35
N LYS A 128 6.55 -9.59 -1.27
CA LYS A 128 5.35 -9.09 -0.61
C LYS A 128 4.50 -8.20 -1.54
N ARG A 129 5.13 -7.32 -2.32
CA ARG A 129 4.45 -6.45 -3.30
C ARG A 129 3.84 -7.27 -4.45
N ARG A 130 4.54 -8.32 -4.91
CA ARG A 130 4.04 -9.24 -5.93
C ARG A 130 2.74 -9.92 -5.49
N ARG A 131 2.64 -10.34 -4.21
CA ARG A 131 1.41 -10.92 -3.66
C ARG A 131 0.21 -9.98 -3.81
N TYR A 132 0.40 -8.70 -3.51
CA TYR A 132 -0.65 -7.68 -3.68
C TYR A 132 -1.07 -7.53 -5.16
N GLU A 133 -0.11 -7.43 -6.07
CA GLU A 133 -0.36 -7.36 -7.52
C GLU A 133 -1.10 -8.62 -8.03
N GLU A 134 -0.70 -9.79 -7.54
CA GLU A 134 -1.30 -11.07 -7.94
C GLU A 134 -2.78 -11.19 -7.55
N PHE A 135 -3.19 -10.62 -6.42
CA PHE A 135 -4.62 -10.54 -6.08
C PHE A 135 -5.41 -9.85 -7.19
N PHE A 136 -4.99 -8.66 -7.61
CA PHE A 136 -5.67 -7.94 -8.71
C PHE A 136 -5.64 -8.73 -10.00
N LEU A 137 -4.52 -9.37 -10.31
CA LEU A 137 -4.37 -10.15 -11.54
C LEU A 137 -5.32 -11.37 -11.56
N ARG A 138 -5.41 -12.10 -10.45
CA ARG A 138 -6.36 -13.23 -10.32
C ARG A 138 -7.80 -12.75 -10.43
N THR A 139 -8.15 -11.65 -9.76
CA THR A 139 -9.50 -11.09 -9.78
C THR A 139 -9.92 -10.61 -11.17
N VAL A 140 -9.03 -9.91 -11.89
CA VAL A 140 -9.30 -9.48 -13.28
C VAL A 140 -9.48 -10.69 -14.19
N ARG A 141 -8.60 -11.70 -14.11
CA ARG A 141 -8.71 -12.91 -14.92
C ARG A 141 -9.98 -13.71 -14.62
N ALA A 142 -10.35 -13.83 -13.35
CA ALA A 142 -11.61 -14.48 -12.95
C ALA A 142 -12.83 -13.75 -13.51
N GLY A 143 -12.83 -12.40 -13.49
CA GLY A 143 -13.90 -11.59 -14.10
C GLY A 143 -13.98 -11.74 -15.61
N MET A 144 -12.85 -11.80 -16.31
CA MET A 144 -12.82 -12.08 -17.76
C MET A 144 -13.37 -13.46 -18.09
N ALA A 145 -12.93 -14.50 -17.37
CA ALA A 145 -13.38 -15.86 -17.57
C ALA A 145 -14.87 -16.06 -17.26
N GLY A 146 -15.38 -15.34 -16.25
CA GLY A 146 -16.78 -15.38 -15.84
C GLY A 146 -17.71 -14.41 -16.59
N GLY A 147 -17.20 -13.64 -17.56
CA GLY A 147 -18.00 -12.68 -18.35
C GLY A 147 -18.36 -11.40 -17.60
N ALA A 148 -17.85 -11.18 -16.38
CA ALA A 148 -18.04 -9.94 -15.64
C ALA A 148 -17.22 -8.78 -16.22
N PHE A 149 -16.10 -9.09 -16.87
CA PHE A 149 -15.24 -8.13 -17.55
C PHE A 149 -15.10 -8.49 -19.04
N THR A 150 -14.75 -7.49 -19.85
CA THR A 150 -14.50 -7.66 -21.29
C THR A 150 -13.41 -8.73 -21.51
N PRO A 151 -13.65 -9.75 -22.37
CA PRO A 151 -12.75 -10.88 -22.54
C PRO A 151 -11.41 -10.52 -23.19
N ASP A 152 -11.39 -9.46 -24.02
CA ASP A 152 -10.21 -9.06 -24.82
C ASP A 152 -9.23 -8.14 -24.08
N LEU A 153 -9.40 -7.97 -22.76
CA LEU A 153 -8.50 -7.15 -21.93
C LEU A 153 -7.11 -7.78 -21.83
N ASN A 154 -6.09 -6.94 -21.89
CA ASN A 154 -4.78 -7.34 -21.38
C ASN A 154 -4.80 -7.24 -19.84
N ALA A 155 -5.04 -8.35 -19.15
CA ALA A 155 -5.17 -8.39 -17.69
C ALA A 155 -3.98 -7.74 -16.96
N ARG A 156 -2.74 -7.91 -17.46
CA ARG A 156 -1.55 -7.31 -16.86
C ARG A 156 -1.54 -5.79 -16.99
N VAL A 157 -1.85 -5.27 -18.17
CA VAL A 157 -1.94 -3.81 -18.40
C VAL A 157 -3.08 -3.21 -17.60
N THR A 158 -4.23 -3.89 -17.53
CA THR A 158 -5.36 -3.47 -16.71
C THR A 158 -4.98 -3.33 -15.22
N VAL A 159 -4.28 -4.35 -14.67
CA VAL A 159 -3.81 -4.30 -13.28
C VAL A 159 -2.79 -3.18 -13.06
N LEU A 160 -1.85 -2.98 -13.99
CA LEU A 160 -0.88 -1.88 -13.88
C LEU A 160 -1.57 -0.51 -13.93
N SER A 161 -2.64 -0.36 -14.73
CA SER A 161 -3.43 0.88 -14.78
C SER A 161 -4.18 1.12 -13.46
N ILE A 162 -4.81 0.08 -12.89
CA ILE A 162 -5.48 0.17 -11.59
C ILE A 162 -4.49 0.55 -10.50
N LEU A 163 -3.39 -0.20 -10.37
CA LEU A 163 -2.38 0.04 -9.33
C LEU A 163 -1.65 1.37 -9.54
N GLY A 164 -1.44 1.80 -10.79
CA GLY A 164 -0.87 3.10 -11.11
C GLY A 164 -1.75 4.24 -10.59
N ALA A 165 -3.07 4.17 -10.84
CA ALA A 165 -4.02 5.15 -10.32
C ALA A 165 -4.05 5.16 -8.79
N LEU A 166 -4.09 3.99 -8.16
CA LEU A 166 -4.15 3.86 -6.70
C LEU A 166 -2.85 4.32 -6.02
N ASN A 167 -1.70 3.90 -6.53
CA ASN A 167 -0.40 4.26 -5.95
C ASN A 167 -0.05 5.74 -6.10
N TRP A 168 -0.73 6.47 -6.98
CA TRP A 168 -0.59 7.91 -7.15
C TRP A 168 -1.46 8.72 -6.18
N THR A 169 -2.44 8.09 -5.52
CA THR A 169 -3.38 8.80 -4.64
C THR A 169 -2.71 9.55 -3.48
N PRO A 170 -1.65 9.06 -2.81
CA PRO A 170 -1.02 9.80 -1.72
C PRO A 170 -0.39 11.13 -2.13
N GLU A 171 -0.10 11.33 -3.43
CA GLU A 171 0.52 12.56 -3.94
C GLU A 171 -0.45 13.76 -3.95
N TRP A 172 -1.74 13.48 -4.14
CA TRP A 172 -2.76 14.52 -4.24
C TRP A 172 -3.87 14.42 -3.18
N PHE A 173 -3.97 13.31 -2.46
CA PHE A 173 -4.96 13.14 -1.41
C PHE A 173 -4.70 14.11 -0.26
N SER A 174 -5.74 14.84 0.13
CA SER A 174 -5.72 15.74 1.30
C SER A 174 -6.74 15.27 2.34
N PRO A 175 -6.30 14.97 3.58
CA PRO A 175 -7.23 14.63 4.68
C PRO A 175 -8.25 15.73 5.00
N THR A 176 -7.94 16.97 4.63
CA THR A 176 -8.82 18.15 4.81
C THR A 176 -9.55 18.54 3.51
N GLY A 177 -9.48 17.69 2.47
CA GLY A 177 -10.16 17.88 1.21
C GLY A 177 -11.68 17.78 1.34
N ARG A 178 -12.40 18.18 0.27
CA ARG A 178 -13.87 18.18 0.27
C ARG A 178 -14.47 16.77 0.18
N ALA A 179 -13.80 15.86 -0.52
CA ALA A 179 -14.25 14.49 -0.73
C ALA A 179 -13.68 13.55 0.33
N THR A 180 -14.50 12.66 0.84
CA THR A 180 -14.10 11.59 1.75
C THR A 180 -13.31 10.51 1.02
N PRO A 181 -12.48 9.71 1.72
CA PRO A 181 -11.78 8.57 1.12
C PRO A 181 -12.73 7.60 0.39
N ASP A 182 -13.92 7.36 0.92
CA ASP A 182 -14.92 6.47 0.31
C ASP A 182 -15.55 7.06 -0.96
N GLU A 183 -15.78 8.37 -1.01
CA GLU A 183 -16.22 9.05 -2.24
C GLU A 183 -15.16 8.97 -3.32
N ILE A 184 -13.91 9.28 -2.98
CA ILE A 184 -12.77 9.20 -3.91
C ILE A 184 -12.60 7.75 -4.40
N ALA A 185 -12.69 6.76 -3.51
CA ALA A 185 -12.57 5.36 -3.88
C ALA A 185 -13.67 4.93 -4.85
N ARG A 186 -14.90 5.38 -4.64
CA ARG A 186 -16.05 5.12 -5.54
C ARG A 186 -15.80 5.72 -6.92
N ASP A 187 -15.40 6.98 -6.96
CA ASP A 187 -15.16 7.69 -8.24
C ASP A 187 -14.02 7.04 -9.04
N ILE A 188 -12.93 6.67 -8.37
CA ILE A 188 -11.82 5.93 -8.99
C ILE A 188 -12.31 4.55 -9.48
N ALA A 189 -13.05 3.80 -8.66
CA ALA A 189 -13.58 2.50 -9.05
C ALA A 189 -14.51 2.62 -10.26
N ASP A 190 -15.44 3.57 -10.26
CA ASP A 190 -16.37 3.80 -11.36
C ASP A 190 -15.64 4.20 -12.65
N GLY A 191 -14.63 5.08 -12.55
CA GLY A 191 -13.81 5.47 -13.69
C GLY A 191 -13.03 4.30 -14.30
N LEU A 192 -12.37 3.52 -13.47
CA LEU A 192 -11.55 2.38 -13.90
C LEU A 192 -12.41 1.23 -14.42
N LEU A 193 -13.49 0.88 -13.70
CA LEU A 193 -14.33 -0.26 -14.07
C LEU A 193 -15.16 -0.01 -15.33
N ARG A 194 -15.59 1.22 -15.62
CA ARG A 194 -16.26 1.54 -16.91
C ARG A 194 -15.43 1.17 -18.13
N GLY A 195 -14.10 1.22 -18.03
CA GLY A 195 -13.18 0.82 -19.09
C GLY A 195 -13.00 -0.69 -19.25
N ILE A 196 -13.46 -1.51 -18.29
CA ILE A 196 -13.27 -2.97 -18.29
C ILE A 196 -14.58 -3.77 -18.24
N LEU A 197 -15.71 -3.12 -17.93
CA LEU A 197 -17.02 -3.76 -18.03
C LEU A 197 -17.41 -4.01 -19.49
N PRO A 198 -18.18 -5.07 -19.78
CA PRO A 198 -18.72 -5.29 -21.11
C PRO A 198 -19.55 -4.08 -21.59
N ALA A 199 -19.39 -3.73 -22.86
CA ALA A 199 -20.23 -2.69 -23.45
C ALA A 199 -21.72 -3.09 -23.33
N THR A 200 -22.52 -2.22 -22.70
CA THR A 200 -23.97 -2.38 -22.74
C THR A 200 -24.43 -2.16 -24.17
N VAL A 201 -24.78 -3.23 -24.88
CA VAL A 201 -25.43 -3.12 -26.19
C VAL A 201 -26.82 -2.51 -25.92
N PRO A 202 -27.14 -1.30 -26.45
CA PRO A 202 -28.49 -0.77 -26.32
C PRO A 202 -29.45 -1.76 -27.01
N ALA A 203 -30.53 -2.14 -26.31
CA ALA A 203 -31.55 -2.97 -26.87
C ALA A 203 -32.01 -2.30 -28.21
N ARG A 204 -31.82 -2.99 -29.32
CA ARG A 204 -32.32 -2.53 -30.60
C ARG A 204 -33.86 -2.53 -30.51
N SER A 205 -34.44 -1.35 -30.52
CA SER A 205 -35.89 -1.13 -30.64
C SER A 205 -36.40 -1.59 -31.98
#